data_552a5ba7805aa23ccfdd763b6d608928
#
_entry.id   552a5ba7805aa23ccfdd763b6d608928
#
_cell.length_a   1.000
_cell.length_b   1.000
_cell.length_c   1.000
_cell.angle_alpha   90.00
_cell.angle_beta   90.00
_cell.angle_gamma   90.00
#
_symmetry.space_group_name_H-M   'P 1'
#
loop_
_entity.id
_entity.type
_entity.pdbx_description
1 polymer ?
#
loop_
_entity_poly.entity_id
_entity_poly.type
_entity_poly.pdbx_seq_one_letter_code
_entity_poly.pdbx_strand_id
1 'polypeptide(L)'
;MSRTTPDNVTEFEPAEVRELLAEGKILLVDVREPMEYAAERITGALLYPLSTFDASQLPSDGPRRIVFSCAAGGRSLTAARQRMALGQPAAHMAGGISQWKAEGLPVVRIDPRTGRPVEEPG
;
A
#
# COMPACT_ATOMS: atom_id res chain seq x y z
N MET A 1 11.09 8.46 7.74
CA MET A 1 11.89 7.37 8.31
C MET A 1 11.02 6.17 8.62
N SER A 2 11.57 5.00 8.45
CA SER A 2 10.86 3.77 8.78
C SER A 2 11.02 3.45 10.27
N ARG A 3 10.10 2.69 10.81
CA ARG A 3 10.18 2.14 12.16
C ARG A 3 9.70 0.69 12.12
N THR A 4 9.91 -0.03 13.19
CA THR A 4 9.56 -1.44 13.28
C THR A 4 8.56 -1.63 14.41
N THR A 5 7.47 -2.35 14.12
CA THR A 5 6.49 -2.70 15.14
C THR A 5 7.08 -3.72 16.12
N PRO A 6 6.46 -3.91 17.31
CA PRO A 6 6.94 -4.93 18.26
C PRO A 6 7.03 -6.33 17.68
N ASP A 7 6.24 -6.66 16.67
CA ASP A 7 6.26 -7.96 15.98
C ASP A 7 7.07 -7.91 14.67
N ASN A 8 7.99 -6.96 14.56
CA ASN A 8 8.99 -6.85 13.49
C ASN A 8 8.46 -6.49 12.09
N VAL A 9 7.24 -5.95 11.97
CA VAL A 9 6.78 -5.38 10.72
C VAL A 9 7.42 -4.01 10.54
N THR A 10 8.03 -3.76 9.39
CA THR A 10 8.57 -2.44 9.06
C THR A 10 7.41 -1.51 8.68
N GLU A 11 7.38 -0.32 9.30
CA GLU A 11 6.40 0.72 8.98
C GLU A 11 7.08 1.87 8.27
N PHE A 12 6.63 2.18 7.06
CA PHE A 12 7.09 3.36 6.31
C PHE A 12 6.06 4.47 6.42
N GLU A 13 6.52 5.71 6.50
CA GLU A 13 5.65 6.87 6.40
C GLU A 13 5.26 7.12 4.94
N PRO A 14 4.11 7.77 4.66
CA PRO A 14 3.68 8.02 3.29
C PRO A 14 4.71 8.72 2.41
N ALA A 15 5.38 9.75 2.92
CA ALA A 15 6.40 10.47 2.15
C ALA A 15 7.55 9.56 1.73
N GLU A 16 7.92 8.64 2.58
CA GLU A 16 8.97 7.67 2.31
C GLU A 16 8.53 6.65 1.25
N VAL A 17 7.29 6.17 1.35
CA VAL A 17 6.70 5.29 0.34
C VAL A 17 6.69 5.96 -1.02
N ARG A 18 6.32 7.24 -1.06
CA ARG A 18 6.32 8.02 -2.31
C ARG A 18 7.71 8.04 -2.97
N GLU A 19 8.74 8.29 -2.17
CA GLU A 19 10.12 8.31 -2.68
C GLU A 19 10.53 6.92 -3.21
N LEU A 20 10.25 5.88 -2.45
CA LEU A 20 10.61 4.52 -2.83
C LEU A 20 9.88 4.05 -4.08
N LEU A 21 8.60 4.45 -4.25
CA LEU A 21 7.85 4.19 -5.47
C LEU A 21 8.50 4.87 -6.67
N ALA A 22 8.84 6.16 -6.52
CA ALA A 22 9.45 6.94 -7.60
C ALA A 22 10.81 6.36 -8.02
N GLU A 23 11.52 5.77 -7.07
CA GLU A 23 12.82 5.16 -7.33
C GLU A 23 12.74 3.71 -7.82
N GLY A 24 11.53 3.15 -7.88
CA GLY A 24 11.34 1.76 -8.30
C GLY A 24 11.86 0.74 -7.30
N LYS A 25 11.97 1.11 -6.02
CA LYS A 25 12.53 0.25 -4.98
C LYS A 25 11.50 -0.61 -4.26
N ILE A 26 10.22 -0.30 -4.41
CA ILE A 26 9.15 -1.05 -3.77
C ILE A 26 8.05 -1.40 -4.77
N LEU A 27 7.29 -2.43 -4.42
CA LEU A 27 6.03 -2.78 -5.02
C LEU A 27 4.96 -2.50 -3.97
N LEU A 28 4.09 -1.52 -4.23
CA LEU A 28 3.02 -1.16 -3.30
C LEU A 28 1.81 -2.03 -3.58
N VAL A 29 1.37 -2.79 -2.59
CA VAL A 29 0.23 -3.70 -2.70
C VAL A 29 -0.91 -3.16 -1.84
N ASP A 30 -1.99 -2.75 -2.50
CA ASP A 30 -3.18 -2.21 -1.85
C ASP A 30 -4.11 -3.38 -1.48
N VAL A 31 -4.32 -3.58 -0.19
CA VAL A 31 -5.15 -4.69 0.31
C VAL A 31 -6.58 -4.27 0.63
N ARG A 32 -6.99 -3.07 0.16
CA ARG A 32 -8.39 -2.64 0.23
C ARG A 32 -9.24 -3.47 -0.73
N GLU A 33 -10.56 -3.31 -0.64
CA GLU A 33 -11.46 -4.02 -1.54
C GLU A 33 -11.57 -3.33 -2.90
N PRO A 34 -12.00 -4.06 -3.96
CA PRO A 34 -12.02 -3.51 -5.32
C PRO A 34 -12.79 -2.20 -5.48
N MET A 35 -13.90 -2.01 -4.76
CA MET A 35 -14.68 -0.77 -4.85
C MET A 35 -13.89 0.43 -4.32
N GLU A 36 -13.11 0.24 -3.27
CA GLU A 36 -12.26 1.29 -2.73
C GLU A 36 -11.17 1.68 -3.72
N TYR A 37 -10.53 0.67 -4.30
CA TYR A 37 -9.46 0.85 -5.29
C TYR A 37 -9.98 1.53 -6.56
N ALA A 38 -11.16 1.15 -7.01
CA ALA A 38 -11.77 1.74 -8.19
C ALA A 38 -12.11 3.22 -7.97
N ALA A 39 -12.58 3.57 -6.78
CA ALA A 39 -12.94 4.96 -6.47
C ALA A 39 -11.73 5.87 -6.36
N GLU A 40 -10.64 5.35 -5.77
CA GLU A 40 -9.48 6.18 -5.46
C GLU A 40 -8.29 5.28 -5.15
N ARG A 41 -7.12 5.58 -5.71
CA ARG A 41 -5.92 4.77 -5.48
C ARG A 41 -4.64 5.57 -5.66
N ILE A 42 -3.54 5.02 -5.17
CA ILE A 42 -2.21 5.57 -5.39
C ILE A 42 -1.68 5.02 -6.72
N THR A 43 -1.14 5.90 -7.56
CA THR A 43 -0.55 5.50 -8.84
C THR A 43 0.54 4.45 -8.61
N GLY A 44 0.46 3.35 -9.35
CA GLY A 44 1.43 2.26 -9.25
C GLY A 44 1.10 1.20 -8.22
N ALA A 45 0.09 1.41 -7.38
CA ALA A 45 -0.35 0.38 -6.42
C ALA A 45 -1.06 -0.75 -7.14
N LEU A 46 -0.74 -1.98 -6.76
CA LEU A 46 -1.42 -3.17 -7.26
C LEU A 46 -2.46 -3.63 -6.25
N LEU A 47 -3.63 -4.02 -6.74
CA LEU A 47 -4.72 -4.47 -5.88
C LEU A 47 -4.59 -5.96 -5.54
N TYR A 48 -4.59 -6.27 -4.24
CA TYR A 48 -4.74 -7.64 -3.76
C TYR A 48 -5.60 -7.59 -2.50
N PRO A 49 -6.95 -7.70 -2.64
CA PRO A 49 -7.87 -7.48 -1.53
C PRO A 49 -7.64 -8.44 -0.36
N LEU A 50 -7.73 -7.92 0.86
CA LEU A 50 -7.56 -8.74 2.06
C LEU A 50 -8.58 -9.88 2.12
N SER A 51 -9.78 -9.69 1.56
CA SER A 51 -10.83 -10.71 1.52
C SER A 51 -10.42 -11.97 0.76
N THR A 52 -9.49 -11.86 -0.19
CA THR A 52 -8.97 -12.99 -0.97
C THR A 52 -7.47 -13.18 -0.77
N PHE A 53 -6.89 -12.44 0.16
CA PHE A 53 -5.46 -12.40 0.37
C PHE A 53 -4.92 -13.74 0.88
N ASP A 54 -3.90 -14.21 0.21
CA ASP A 54 -3.13 -15.38 0.63
C ASP A 54 -1.65 -15.03 0.48
N ALA A 55 -0.98 -14.81 1.59
CA ALA A 55 0.41 -14.39 1.60
C ALA A 55 1.35 -15.39 0.90
N SER A 56 0.96 -16.68 0.87
CA SER A 56 1.76 -17.71 0.20
C SER A 56 1.78 -17.58 -1.31
N GLN A 57 0.83 -16.82 -1.89
CA GLN A 57 0.77 -16.58 -3.33
C GLN A 57 1.67 -15.43 -3.78
N LEU A 58 2.23 -14.67 -2.85
CA LEU A 58 3.16 -13.59 -3.18
C LEU A 58 4.58 -14.12 -3.29
N PRO A 59 5.37 -13.60 -4.25
CA PRO A 59 6.78 -13.98 -4.33
C PRO A 59 7.58 -13.45 -3.15
N SER A 60 8.75 -14.01 -2.93
CA SER A 60 9.72 -13.41 -2.02
C SER A 60 10.13 -12.04 -2.57
N ASP A 61 10.60 -11.15 -1.68
CA ASP A 61 11.12 -9.86 -2.13
C ASP A 61 12.25 -10.10 -3.13
N GLY A 62 12.14 -9.41 -4.28
CA GLY A 62 13.16 -9.41 -5.31
C GLY A 62 13.87 -8.06 -5.34
N PRO A 63 14.09 -7.48 -6.54
CA PRO A 63 14.69 -6.14 -6.66
C PRO A 63 13.81 -5.07 -6.01
N ARG A 64 12.51 -5.33 -5.87
CA ARG A 64 11.57 -4.41 -5.22
C ARG A 64 10.99 -5.06 -3.98
N ARG A 65 11.02 -4.34 -2.88
CA ARG A 65 10.43 -4.79 -1.62
C ARG A 65 8.91 -4.61 -1.66
N ILE A 66 8.18 -5.61 -1.19
CA ILE A 66 6.72 -5.53 -1.11
C ILE A 66 6.33 -4.71 0.13
N VAL A 67 5.50 -3.68 -0.08
CA VAL A 67 4.95 -2.83 0.97
C VAL A 67 3.43 -2.85 0.85
N PHE A 68 2.72 -3.23 1.92
CA PHE A 68 1.27 -3.27 1.93
C PHE A 68 0.68 -1.91 2.33
N SER A 69 -0.47 -1.57 1.76
CA SER A 69 -1.22 -0.39 2.16
C SER A 69 -2.71 -0.70 2.21
N CYS A 70 -3.45 0.12 2.98
CA CYS A 70 -4.90 0.04 3.05
C CYS A 70 -5.47 1.43 3.31
N ALA A 71 -6.68 1.55 3.87
CA ALA A 71 -7.28 2.86 4.11
C ALA A 71 -6.63 3.59 5.29
N ALA A 72 -6.45 2.90 6.43
CA ALA A 72 -5.98 3.52 7.68
C ALA A 72 -4.82 2.78 8.37
N GLY A 73 -4.35 1.68 7.80
CA GLY A 73 -3.20 0.94 8.32
C GLY A 73 -3.51 -0.39 8.99
N GLY A 74 -4.78 -0.66 9.36
CA GLY A 74 -5.13 -1.89 10.07
C GLY A 74 -5.08 -3.14 9.20
N ARG A 75 -5.69 -3.09 8.03
CA ARG A 75 -5.71 -4.23 7.10
C ARG A 75 -4.33 -4.53 6.52
N SER A 76 -3.55 -3.48 6.24
CA SER A 76 -2.19 -3.65 5.71
C SER A 76 -1.26 -4.27 6.77
N LEU A 77 -1.45 -3.92 8.03
CA LEU A 77 -0.69 -4.55 9.12
C LEU A 77 -1.05 -6.04 9.25
N THR A 78 -2.35 -6.38 9.10
CA THR A 78 -2.80 -7.78 9.09
C THR A 78 -2.14 -8.55 7.95
N ALA A 79 -2.12 -8.00 6.74
CA ALA A 79 -1.47 -8.64 5.59
C ALA A 79 0.03 -8.85 5.85
N ALA A 80 0.70 -7.83 6.39
CA ALA A 80 2.12 -7.92 6.71
C ALA A 80 2.40 -9.01 7.75
N ARG A 81 1.56 -9.13 8.77
CA ARG A 81 1.71 -10.17 9.79
C ARG A 81 1.53 -11.58 9.21
N GLN A 82 0.58 -11.75 8.29
CA GLN A 82 0.40 -13.03 7.61
C GLN A 82 1.64 -13.42 6.80
N ARG A 83 2.26 -12.44 6.12
CA ARG A 83 3.50 -12.69 5.39
C ARG A 83 4.64 -13.07 6.33
N MET A 84 4.75 -12.38 7.46
CA MET A 84 5.78 -12.70 8.47
C MET A 84 5.60 -14.09 9.06
N ALA A 85 4.36 -14.54 9.22
CA ALA A 85 4.07 -15.89 9.70
C ALA A 85 4.63 -16.99 8.76
N LEU A 86 4.91 -16.64 7.50
CA LEU A 86 5.52 -17.53 6.52
C LEU A 86 7.04 -17.41 6.50
N GLY A 87 7.64 -16.67 7.43
CA GLY A 87 9.08 -16.48 7.48
C GLY A 87 9.62 -15.42 6.53
N GLN A 88 8.74 -14.59 5.95
CA GLN A 88 9.16 -13.54 5.02
C GLN A 88 9.20 -12.18 5.74
N PRO A 89 10.17 -11.31 5.42
CA PRO A 89 10.13 -9.94 5.93
C PRO A 89 8.92 -9.22 5.36
N ALA A 90 8.33 -8.34 6.15
CA ALA A 90 7.12 -7.63 5.73
C ALA A 90 7.14 -6.17 6.15
N ALA A 91 6.49 -5.35 5.34
CA ALA A 91 6.40 -3.91 5.54
C ALA A 91 5.03 -3.41 5.14
N HIS A 92 4.59 -2.32 5.78
CA HIS A 92 3.37 -1.64 5.36
C HIS A 92 3.52 -0.13 5.51
N MET A 93 2.61 0.62 4.89
CA MET A 93 2.56 2.07 5.01
C MET A 93 1.69 2.46 6.19
N ALA A 94 2.27 3.15 7.16
CA ALA A 94 1.55 3.61 8.33
C ALA A 94 0.45 4.61 7.94
N GLY A 95 -0.72 4.48 8.55
CA GLY A 95 -1.85 5.38 8.33
C GLY A 95 -2.58 5.23 7.00
N GLY A 96 -2.08 4.41 6.10
CA GLY A 96 -2.73 4.09 4.84
C GLY A 96 -2.96 5.29 3.92
N ILE A 97 -3.88 5.11 2.96
CA ILE A 97 -4.19 6.17 2.00
C ILE A 97 -4.79 7.39 2.66
N SER A 98 -5.44 7.24 3.83
CA SER A 98 -5.94 8.38 4.60
C SER A 98 -4.82 9.33 5.01
N GLN A 99 -3.73 8.79 5.55
CA GLN A 99 -2.58 9.60 5.93
C GLN A 99 -1.86 10.16 4.69
N TRP A 100 -1.74 9.36 3.65
CA TRP A 100 -1.19 9.78 2.37
C TRP A 100 -1.90 11.04 1.86
N LYS A 101 -3.24 11.03 1.85
CA LYS A 101 -4.04 12.19 1.42
C LYS A 101 -3.91 13.37 2.37
N ALA A 102 -3.88 13.12 3.67
CA ALA A 102 -3.73 14.18 4.67
C ALA A 102 -2.43 14.96 4.50
N GLU A 103 -1.40 14.33 3.92
CA GLU A 103 -0.14 14.98 3.61
C GLU A 103 -0.12 15.62 2.22
N GLY A 104 -1.24 15.64 1.53
CA GLY A 104 -1.38 16.25 0.21
C GLY A 104 -0.79 15.43 -0.92
N LEU A 105 -0.45 14.17 -0.68
CA LEU A 105 0.15 13.31 -1.70
C LEU A 105 -0.91 12.86 -2.73
N PRO A 106 -0.53 12.68 -4.00
CA PRO A 106 -1.51 12.54 -5.08
C PRO A 106 -2.19 11.17 -5.10
N VAL A 107 -3.47 11.18 -5.47
CA VAL A 107 -4.26 9.98 -5.71
C VAL A 107 -4.92 10.05 -7.08
N VAL A 108 -5.28 8.89 -7.62
CA VAL A 108 -6.05 8.79 -8.87
C VAL A 108 -7.51 8.58 -8.52
N ARG A 109 -8.37 9.40 -9.10
CA ARG A 109 -9.84 9.28 -9.01
C ARG A 109 -10.43 9.28 -10.40
N ILE A 110 -11.63 8.75 -10.54
CA ILE A 110 -12.37 8.83 -11.79
C ILE A 110 -13.10 10.17 -11.85
N ASP A 111 -12.83 10.95 -12.90
CA ASP A 111 -13.55 12.20 -13.14
C ASP A 111 -14.97 11.84 -13.61
N PRO A 112 -16.03 12.21 -12.86
CA PRO A 112 -17.39 11.85 -13.23
C PRO A 112 -17.87 12.52 -14.53
N ARG A 113 -17.22 13.60 -14.95
CA ARG A 113 -17.59 14.29 -16.19
C ARG A 113 -17.08 13.59 -17.44
N THR A 114 -15.94 12.92 -17.35
CA THR A 114 -15.28 12.28 -18.50
C THR A 114 -15.21 10.77 -18.39
N GLY A 115 -15.39 10.20 -17.19
CA GLY A 115 -15.18 8.78 -16.91
C GLY A 115 -13.71 8.36 -16.95
N ARG A 116 -12.79 9.31 -16.97
CA ARG A 116 -11.36 9.03 -17.06
C ARG A 116 -10.67 9.14 -15.70
N PRO A 117 -9.61 8.35 -15.48
CA PRO A 117 -8.80 8.51 -14.28
C PRO A 117 -8.02 9.83 -14.34
N VAL A 118 -8.01 10.55 -13.23
CA VAL A 118 -7.31 11.82 -13.06
C VAL A 118 -6.50 11.75 -11.77
N GLU A 119 -5.21 12.07 -11.84
CA GLU A 119 -4.39 12.20 -10.66
C GLU A 119 -4.53 13.61 -10.10
N GLU A 120 -4.79 13.72 -8.80
CA GLU A 120 -4.94 15.01 -8.14
C GLU A 120 -4.44 14.92 -6.69
N PRO A 121 -4.10 16.08 -6.06
CA PRO A 121 -3.68 16.10 -4.66
C PRO A 121 -4.74 15.49 -3.75
N GLY A 122 -4.26 14.81 -2.75
CA GLY A 122 -5.13 14.16 -1.76
C GLY A 122 -5.83 15.11 -0.80
#